data_cc54fba6197c38c094c34f7933adeae4
#
_entry.id   cc54fba6197c38c094c34f7933adeae4
#
_cell.length_a   1.000
_cell.length_b   1.000
_cell.length_c   1.000
_cell.angle_alpha   90.00
_cell.angle_beta   90.00
_cell.angle_gamma   90.00
#
_symmetry.space_group_name_H-M   'P 1'
#
loop_
_entity.id
_entity.type
_entity.pdbx_description
1 polymer ?
#
loop_
_entity_poly.entity_id
_entity_poly.type
_entity_poly.pdbx_seq_one_letter_code
_entity_poly.pdbx_strand_id
1 'polypeptide(L)'
;MFVVGRDAFLIRPESSVEFLRRGNSPFLTGLRILSGRILSVFSPGRRRTIQAVTATIGIRGTAVYIEAATDRTYVCTCYGTVEIASRGDPTARETVRTKHHDQPRYVMASGAPQMIMGAPVVNHTDAELILLEALVGRTPPFGTAQPYRY
;
A
#
# COMPACT_ATOMS: atom_id res chain seq x y z
N MET A 1 7.93 -0.86 -13.56
CA MET A 1 6.71 -0.03 -13.32
C MET A 1 5.71 -0.31 -14.42
N PHE A 2 4.42 -0.23 -14.11
CA PHE A 2 3.34 -0.39 -15.10
C PHE A 2 2.04 0.27 -14.60
N VAL A 3 1.09 0.45 -15.51
CA VAL A 3 -0.19 1.13 -15.26
C VAL A 3 -1.33 0.18 -15.57
N VAL A 4 -2.37 0.19 -14.72
CA VAL A 4 -3.64 -0.49 -14.97
C VAL A 4 -4.76 0.51 -14.75
N GLY A 5 -5.44 0.89 -15.82
CA GLY A 5 -6.47 1.95 -15.78
C GLY A 5 -5.86 3.29 -15.37
N ARG A 6 -6.19 3.76 -14.16
CA ARG A 6 -5.69 5.01 -13.58
C ARG A 6 -4.84 4.79 -12.32
N ASP A 7 -4.38 3.58 -12.11
CA ASP A 7 -3.55 3.17 -11.00
C ASP A 7 -2.17 2.77 -11.53
N ALA A 8 -1.08 3.09 -10.80
CA ALA A 8 0.28 2.77 -11.20
C ALA A 8 1.02 2.01 -10.10
N PHE A 9 1.95 1.15 -10.53
CA PHE A 9 2.59 0.16 -9.67
C PHE A 9 4.09 0.03 -9.95
N LEU A 10 4.86 -0.11 -8.87
CA LEU A 10 6.26 -0.53 -8.88
C LEU A 10 6.39 -1.81 -8.05
N ILE A 11 6.54 -2.96 -8.72
CA ILE A 11 6.81 -4.24 -8.05
C ILE A 11 8.33 -4.40 -7.96
N ARG A 12 8.80 -4.79 -6.77
CA ARG A 12 10.21 -5.11 -6.54
C ARG A 12 10.54 -6.51 -7.05
N PRO A 13 11.81 -6.82 -7.30
CA PRO A 13 12.24 -8.18 -7.63
C PRO A 13 11.77 -9.21 -6.60
N GLU A 14 11.60 -10.45 -7.02
CA GLU A 14 11.19 -11.58 -6.16
C GLU A 14 9.83 -11.39 -5.47
N SER A 15 8.92 -10.64 -6.10
CA SER A 15 7.57 -10.40 -5.58
C SER A 15 6.53 -11.16 -6.39
N SER A 16 5.52 -11.69 -5.70
CA SER A 16 4.37 -12.37 -6.29
C SER A 16 3.10 -11.62 -5.95
N VAL A 17 2.45 -11.04 -6.96
CA VAL A 17 1.27 -10.18 -6.82
C VAL A 17 0.20 -10.57 -7.83
N GLU A 18 -1.03 -10.75 -7.38
CA GLU A 18 -2.20 -10.97 -8.22
C GLU A 18 -3.02 -9.68 -8.32
N PHE A 19 -3.39 -9.30 -9.53
CA PHE A 19 -4.25 -8.15 -9.80
C PHE A 19 -5.70 -8.62 -9.96
N LEU A 20 -6.60 -8.13 -9.11
CA LEU A 20 -7.99 -8.57 -9.04
C LEU A 20 -8.90 -7.61 -9.81
N ARG A 21 -9.75 -8.17 -10.68
CA ARG A 21 -10.76 -7.45 -11.43
C ARG A 21 -12.13 -8.10 -11.26
N ARG A 22 -13.18 -7.34 -11.49
CA ARG A 22 -14.55 -7.86 -11.57
C ARG A 22 -14.97 -7.96 -13.04
N GLY A 23 -15.09 -9.20 -13.54
CA GLY A 23 -15.44 -9.44 -14.94
C GLY A 23 -14.45 -8.78 -15.90
N ASN A 24 -14.97 -8.18 -16.99
CA ASN A 24 -14.16 -7.49 -18.00
C ASN A 24 -13.91 -6.00 -17.69
N SER A 25 -14.07 -5.58 -16.43
CA SER A 25 -13.81 -4.19 -16.03
C SER A 25 -12.36 -3.80 -16.33
N PRO A 26 -12.10 -2.62 -16.90
CA PRO A 26 -10.73 -2.10 -17.03
C PRO A 26 -10.13 -1.66 -15.70
N PHE A 27 -10.93 -1.66 -14.63
CA PHE A 27 -10.51 -1.19 -13.32
C PHE A 27 -10.25 -2.32 -12.35
N LEU A 28 -9.21 -2.17 -11.54
CA LEU A 28 -8.90 -3.08 -10.46
C LEU A 28 -9.89 -2.94 -9.30
N THR A 29 -10.27 -4.07 -8.71
CA THR A 29 -10.97 -4.13 -7.43
C THR A 29 -10.01 -4.26 -6.26
N GLY A 30 -8.81 -4.76 -6.50
CA GLY A 30 -7.77 -4.93 -5.50
C GLY A 30 -6.56 -5.69 -5.96
N LEU A 31 -5.74 -6.05 -5.00
CA LEU A 31 -4.51 -6.84 -5.15
C LEU A 31 -4.48 -7.95 -4.12
N ARG A 32 -3.80 -9.04 -4.47
CA ARG A 32 -3.36 -10.04 -3.49
C ARG A 32 -1.84 -10.12 -3.56
N ILE A 33 -1.16 -9.85 -2.45
CA ILE A 33 0.28 -9.91 -2.34
C ILE A 33 0.64 -11.21 -1.62
N LEU A 34 1.18 -12.16 -2.37
CA LEU A 34 1.57 -13.47 -1.85
C LEU A 34 2.94 -13.40 -1.17
N SER A 35 3.85 -12.62 -1.73
CA SER A 35 5.17 -12.37 -1.16
C SER A 35 5.81 -11.13 -1.82
N GLY A 36 6.80 -10.55 -1.16
CA GLY A 36 7.62 -9.48 -1.70
C GLY A 36 7.08 -8.08 -1.45
N ARG A 37 7.34 -7.16 -2.37
CA ARG A 37 7.21 -5.72 -2.12
C ARG A 37 6.59 -4.99 -3.30
N ILE A 38 5.67 -4.07 -3.03
CA ILE A 38 5.00 -3.25 -4.05
C ILE A 38 4.75 -1.83 -3.56
N LEU A 39 5.06 -0.85 -4.40
CA LEU A 39 4.62 0.54 -4.26
C LEU A 39 3.46 0.77 -5.24
N SER A 40 2.38 1.35 -4.75
CA SER A 40 1.14 1.53 -5.51
C SER A 40 0.57 2.91 -5.32
N VAL A 41 0.13 3.55 -6.42
CA VAL A 41 -0.65 4.78 -6.38
C VAL A 41 -2.02 4.52 -6.99
N PHE A 42 -3.07 4.83 -6.24
CA PHE A 42 -4.46 4.55 -6.61
C PHE A 42 -5.23 5.83 -6.92
N SER A 43 -6.02 5.79 -7.96
CA SER A 43 -6.93 6.88 -8.31
C SER A 43 -7.99 7.11 -7.23
N PRO A 44 -8.38 8.38 -6.99
CA PRO A 44 -9.45 8.70 -6.05
C PRO A 44 -10.82 8.19 -6.53
N GLY A 45 -11.80 8.17 -5.61
CA GLY A 45 -13.19 7.86 -5.92
C GLY A 45 -13.56 6.37 -5.99
N ARG A 46 -12.61 5.47 -5.92
CA ARG A 46 -12.85 4.01 -5.93
C ARG A 46 -12.20 3.34 -4.72
N ARG A 47 -12.96 2.47 -4.09
CA ARG A 47 -12.42 1.61 -3.02
C ARG A 47 -11.69 0.42 -3.64
N ARG A 48 -10.50 0.12 -3.12
CA ARG A 48 -9.70 -1.08 -3.43
C ARG A 48 -9.41 -1.83 -2.15
N THR A 49 -9.17 -3.12 -2.27
CA THR A 49 -8.73 -3.96 -1.15
C THR A 49 -7.43 -4.64 -1.50
N ILE A 50 -6.44 -4.52 -0.65
CA ILE A 50 -5.21 -5.30 -0.75
C ILE A 50 -5.25 -6.39 0.32
N GLN A 51 -5.04 -7.63 -0.11
CA GLN A 51 -4.87 -8.78 0.76
C GLN A 51 -3.40 -9.15 0.79
N ALA A 52 -2.77 -9.04 1.96
CA ALA A 52 -1.42 -9.53 2.22
C ALA A 52 -1.48 -10.75 3.14
N VAL A 53 -0.33 -11.34 3.45
CA VAL A 53 -0.25 -12.57 4.26
C VAL A 53 -0.90 -12.39 5.64
N THR A 54 -0.61 -11.29 6.33
CA THR A 54 -1.07 -11.04 7.70
C THR A 54 -2.09 -9.89 7.81
N ALA A 55 -2.37 -9.19 6.72
CA ALA A 55 -3.19 -7.98 6.73
C ALA A 55 -4.20 -7.92 5.58
N THR A 56 -5.35 -7.29 5.84
CA THR A 56 -6.26 -6.79 4.82
C THR A 56 -6.28 -5.28 4.90
N ILE A 57 -6.10 -4.60 3.76
CA ILE A 57 -5.92 -3.16 3.69
C ILE A 57 -6.96 -2.59 2.72
N GLY A 58 -7.88 -1.79 3.27
CA GLY A 58 -8.86 -1.03 2.50
C GLY A 58 -8.28 0.32 2.09
N ILE A 59 -8.35 0.65 0.80
CA ILE A 59 -7.74 1.85 0.21
C ILE A 59 -8.80 2.73 -0.41
N ARG A 60 -8.63 4.03 -0.23
CA ARG A 60 -9.49 5.02 -0.86
C ARG A 60 -8.64 6.20 -1.36
N GLY A 61 -8.23 6.14 -2.65
CA GLY A 61 -7.49 7.22 -3.32
C GLY A 61 -6.20 7.61 -2.61
N THR A 62 -5.21 6.72 -2.58
CA THR A 62 -3.99 6.87 -1.77
C THR A 62 -2.80 6.21 -2.44
N ALA A 63 -1.61 6.47 -1.91
CA ALA A 63 -0.42 5.71 -2.20
C ALA A 63 -0.01 4.86 -1.00
N VAL A 64 0.37 3.62 -1.27
CA VAL A 64 0.83 2.67 -0.25
C VAL A 64 2.05 1.91 -0.73
N TYR A 65 2.97 1.69 0.21
CA TYR A 65 4.06 0.74 0.05
C TYR A 65 3.86 -0.43 1.00
N ILE A 66 3.94 -1.64 0.47
CA ILE A 66 3.67 -2.88 1.22
C ILE A 66 4.83 -3.86 1.03
N GLU A 67 5.26 -4.47 2.13
CA GLU A 67 6.12 -5.63 2.14
C GLU A 67 5.39 -6.79 2.82
N ALA A 68 5.22 -7.90 2.10
CA ALA A 68 4.54 -9.09 2.60
C ALA A 68 5.56 -10.20 2.90
N ALA A 69 5.67 -10.56 4.17
CA ALA A 69 6.42 -11.71 4.66
C ALA A 69 5.48 -12.65 5.43
N THR A 70 5.96 -13.84 5.76
CA THR A 70 5.14 -14.87 6.44
C THR A 70 4.81 -14.52 7.87
N ASP A 71 5.68 -13.77 8.56
CA ASP A 71 5.56 -13.39 9.96
C ASP A 71 4.91 -12.02 10.18
N ARG A 72 4.93 -11.15 9.15
CA ARG A 72 4.36 -9.81 9.23
C ARG A 72 4.16 -9.18 7.86
N THR A 73 3.29 -8.18 7.81
CA THR A 73 3.14 -7.26 6.67
C THR A 73 3.54 -5.86 7.11
N TYR A 74 4.44 -5.24 6.36
CA TYR A 74 4.73 -3.80 6.50
C TYR A 74 3.76 -3.01 5.62
N VAL A 75 3.19 -1.95 6.16
CA VAL A 75 2.27 -1.04 5.45
C VAL A 75 2.70 0.39 5.71
N CYS A 76 3.18 1.08 4.70
CA CYS A 76 3.33 2.54 4.72
C CYS A 76 2.22 3.17 3.89
N THR A 77 1.35 3.94 4.54
CA THR A 77 0.44 4.84 3.86
C THR A 77 1.25 6.08 3.49
N CYS A 78 1.68 6.17 2.25
CA CYS A 78 2.54 7.28 1.82
C CYS A 78 1.81 8.62 1.87
N TYR A 79 0.53 8.62 1.51
CA TYR A 79 -0.45 9.71 1.73
C TYR A 79 -1.87 9.17 1.56
N GLY A 80 -2.85 9.88 2.10
CA GLY A 80 -4.26 9.52 2.03
C GLY A 80 -4.73 8.73 3.24
N THR A 81 -5.68 7.83 3.03
CA THR A 81 -6.35 7.07 4.11
C THR A 81 -6.41 5.60 3.76
N VAL A 82 -6.01 4.76 4.70
CA VAL A 82 -6.18 3.30 4.64
C VAL A 82 -6.85 2.77 5.90
N GLU A 83 -7.58 1.69 5.76
CA GLU A 83 -8.11 0.89 6.85
C GLU A 83 -7.33 -0.43 6.90
N ILE A 84 -6.60 -0.66 7.99
CA ILE A 84 -5.80 -1.86 8.18
C ILE A 84 -6.52 -2.79 9.13
N ALA A 85 -6.66 -4.06 8.77
CA ALA A 85 -7.17 -5.12 9.63
C ALA A 85 -6.19 -6.28 9.67
N SER A 86 -5.91 -6.79 10.86
CA SER A 86 -5.14 -8.02 11.02
C SER A 86 -5.94 -9.23 10.52
N ARG A 87 -5.30 -10.15 9.83
CA ARG A 87 -5.90 -11.43 9.45
C ARG A 87 -5.83 -12.46 10.57
N GLY A 88 -4.87 -12.31 11.48
CA GLY A 88 -4.72 -13.18 12.63
C GLY A 88 -5.69 -12.84 13.78
N ASP A 89 -6.13 -11.59 13.86
CA ASP A 89 -7.14 -11.09 14.80
C ASP A 89 -7.99 -10.01 14.13
N PRO A 90 -9.16 -10.33 13.58
CA PRO A 90 -10.01 -9.36 12.88
C PRO A 90 -10.53 -8.22 13.76
N THR A 91 -10.43 -8.31 15.08
CA THR A 91 -10.78 -7.21 16.00
C THR A 91 -9.67 -6.15 16.05
N ALA A 92 -8.43 -6.51 15.72
CA ALA A 92 -7.31 -5.58 15.59
C ALA A 92 -7.41 -4.83 14.26
N ARG A 93 -7.91 -3.60 14.35
CA ARG A 93 -8.14 -2.70 13.20
C ARG A 93 -7.64 -1.31 13.51
N GLU A 94 -7.15 -0.62 12.48
CA GLU A 94 -6.73 0.77 12.58
C GLU A 94 -7.02 1.51 11.27
N THR A 95 -7.47 2.77 11.39
CA THR A 95 -7.53 3.70 10.26
C THR A 95 -6.34 4.62 10.32
N VAL A 96 -5.51 4.60 9.29
CA VAL A 96 -4.32 5.43 9.17
C VAL A 96 -4.58 6.53 8.14
N ARG A 97 -4.38 7.80 8.57
CA ARG A 97 -4.43 8.98 7.70
C ARG A 97 -3.11 9.68 7.76
N THR A 98 -2.49 9.89 6.62
CA THR A 98 -1.20 10.57 6.54
C THR A 98 -1.18 11.59 5.41
N LYS A 99 -0.27 12.55 5.53
CA LYS A 99 0.05 13.50 4.47
C LYS A 99 1.32 13.10 3.75
N HIS A 100 2.28 12.50 4.48
CA HIS A 100 3.60 12.18 3.97
C HIS A 100 4.33 11.19 4.89
N HIS A 101 4.10 9.88 4.74
CA HIS A 101 4.80 8.76 5.41
C HIS A 101 4.87 8.78 6.94
N ASP A 102 4.01 9.51 7.61
CA ASP A 102 4.15 9.81 9.05
C ASP A 102 3.69 8.68 10.00
N GLN A 103 3.08 7.62 9.49
CA GLN A 103 2.54 6.54 10.32
C GLN A 103 2.64 5.15 9.70
N PRO A 104 3.83 4.63 9.38
CA PRO A 104 3.96 3.23 8.92
C PRO A 104 3.60 2.23 10.02
N ARG A 105 3.15 1.04 9.62
CA ARG A 105 2.73 -0.04 10.52
C ARG A 105 3.33 -1.38 10.13
N TYR A 106 3.62 -2.19 11.16
CA TYR A 106 3.73 -3.64 11.03
C TYR A 106 2.42 -4.28 11.44
N VAL A 107 1.94 -5.25 10.67
CA VAL A 107 0.82 -6.11 11.02
C VAL A 107 1.35 -7.51 11.20
N MET A 108 1.34 -7.99 12.43
CA MET A 108 1.96 -9.24 12.83
C MET A 108 1.09 -10.45 12.47
N ALA A 109 1.71 -11.61 12.35
CA ALA A 109 0.99 -12.88 12.28
C ALA A 109 0.25 -13.18 13.60
N SER A 110 -0.67 -14.14 13.58
CA SER A 110 -1.43 -14.55 14.77
C SER A 110 -0.54 -14.92 15.95
N GLY A 111 -1.00 -14.63 17.16
CA GLY A 111 -0.29 -14.95 18.42
C GLY A 111 0.67 -13.86 18.91
N ALA A 112 0.83 -12.75 18.20
CA ALA A 112 1.59 -11.61 18.67
C ALA A 112 0.87 -10.87 19.81
N PRO A 113 1.58 -10.35 20.82
CA PRO A 113 0.95 -9.56 21.90
C PRO A 113 0.28 -8.28 21.41
N GLN A 114 0.80 -7.70 20.34
CA GLN A 114 0.23 -6.54 19.64
C GLN A 114 0.23 -6.82 18.14
N MET A 115 -0.96 -6.86 17.55
CA MET A 115 -1.13 -7.23 16.14
C MET A 115 -0.76 -6.12 15.18
N ILE A 116 -1.02 -4.86 15.52
CA ILE A 116 -0.66 -3.69 14.71
C ILE A 116 0.24 -2.78 15.54
N MET A 117 1.42 -2.46 15.04
CA MET A 117 2.41 -1.66 15.76
C MET A 117 3.12 -0.68 14.83
N GLY A 118 3.68 0.39 15.41
CA GLY A 118 4.43 1.40 14.66
C GLY A 118 5.67 0.82 13.98
N ALA A 119 6.02 1.39 12.84
CA ALA A 119 7.17 1.01 12.05
C ALA A 119 7.92 2.25 11.52
N PRO A 120 9.22 2.16 11.20
CA PRO A 120 9.94 3.21 10.50
C PRO A 120 9.56 3.25 9.01
N VAL A 121 9.85 4.35 8.33
CA VAL A 121 9.76 4.42 6.87
C VAL A 121 10.97 3.73 6.26
N VAL A 122 10.75 2.79 5.33
CA VAL A 122 11.81 1.98 4.72
C VAL A 122 11.54 1.69 3.24
N ASN A 123 12.61 1.49 2.49
CA ASN A 123 12.65 0.83 1.17
C ASN A 123 11.81 1.46 0.03
N HIS A 124 11.34 2.69 0.17
CA HIS A 124 10.71 3.43 -0.91
C HIS A 124 10.97 4.93 -0.77
N THR A 125 10.86 5.69 -1.86
CA THR A 125 11.23 7.10 -1.90
C THR A 125 10.13 7.96 -2.51
N ASP A 126 10.16 9.27 -2.20
CA ASP A 126 9.29 10.26 -2.84
C ASP A 126 9.50 10.35 -4.35
N ALA A 127 10.74 10.15 -4.82
CA ALA A 127 11.02 10.16 -6.25
C ALA A 127 10.27 9.04 -6.98
N GLU A 128 10.15 7.87 -6.38
CA GLU A 128 9.37 6.77 -6.94
C GLU A 128 7.86 7.07 -6.94
N LEU A 129 7.34 7.72 -5.90
CA LEU A 129 5.93 8.16 -5.85
C LEU A 129 5.63 9.23 -6.89
N ILE A 130 6.50 10.22 -7.03
CA ILE A 130 6.38 11.28 -8.05
C ILE A 130 6.35 10.64 -9.44
N LEU A 131 7.22 9.68 -9.71
CA LEU A 131 7.28 8.99 -10.99
C LEU A 131 6.00 8.16 -11.25
N LEU A 132 5.51 7.41 -10.27
CA LEU A 132 4.27 6.63 -10.40
C LEU A 132 3.05 7.52 -10.65
N GLU A 133 2.93 8.62 -9.90
CA GLU A 133 1.84 9.58 -10.11
C GLU A 133 1.92 10.25 -11.48
N ALA A 134 3.12 10.59 -11.96
CA ALA A 134 3.34 11.15 -13.29
C ALA A 134 2.88 10.19 -14.41
N LEU A 135 3.10 8.86 -14.26
CA LEU A 135 2.64 7.86 -15.22
C LEU A 135 1.12 7.87 -15.44
N VAL A 136 0.35 8.34 -14.47
CA VAL A 136 -1.12 8.44 -14.54
C VAL A 136 -1.63 9.87 -14.56
N GLY A 137 -0.75 10.83 -14.88
CA GLY A 137 -1.07 12.23 -15.07
C GLY A 137 -1.44 12.98 -13.79
N ARG A 138 -0.91 12.56 -12.65
CA ARG A 138 -1.14 13.18 -11.35
C ARG A 138 0.15 13.66 -10.70
N THR A 139 0.00 14.43 -9.62
CA THR A 139 1.07 14.90 -8.74
C THR A 139 0.75 14.46 -7.32
N PRO A 140 1.72 13.96 -6.53
CA PRO A 140 1.48 13.62 -5.14
C PRO A 140 1.14 14.87 -4.31
N PRO A 141 0.33 14.75 -3.24
CA PRO A 141 -0.16 15.89 -2.48
C PRO A 141 0.92 16.65 -1.70
N PHE A 142 2.09 16.05 -1.48
CA PHE A 142 3.24 16.71 -0.85
C PHE A 142 4.09 17.52 -1.85
N GLY A 143 3.73 17.53 -3.15
CA GLY A 143 4.46 18.26 -4.19
C GLY A 143 5.74 17.58 -4.65
N THR A 144 6.53 18.29 -5.45
CA THR A 144 7.77 17.75 -6.05
C THR A 144 9.04 18.38 -5.45
N ALA A 145 8.92 19.27 -4.45
CA ALA A 145 9.96 20.21 -4.07
C ALA A 145 11.02 19.70 -3.07
N GLN A 146 10.81 18.57 -2.39
CA GLN A 146 11.79 18.04 -1.42
C GLN A 146 11.78 16.51 -1.47
N PRO A 147 12.84 15.86 -1.98
CA PRO A 147 12.96 14.41 -1.83
C PRO A 147 13.30 14.08 -0.37
N TYR A 148 12.40 13.40 0.33
CA TYR A 148 12.75 12.72 1.58
C TYR A 148 13.78 11.63 1.25
N ARG A 149 14.91 11.68 1.91
CA ARG A 149 15.89 10.58 1.92
C ARG A 149 15.66 9.79 3.22
N TYR A 150 15.32 8.54 3.06
CA TYR A 150 15.16 7.57 4.16
C TYR A 150 16.44 6.78 4.34
#